data_ba2acbb8248810c252978b16e88fdbdd
#
_entry.id   ba2acbb8248810c252978b16e88fdbdd
#
_cell.length_a   1.000
_cell.length_b   1.000
_cell.length_c   1.000
_cell.angle_alpha   90.00
_cell.angle_beta   90.00
_cell.angle_gamma   90.00
#
_symmetry.space_group_name_H-M   'P 1'
#
loop_
_entity.id
_entity.type
_entity.pdbx_description
1 polymer ?
#
loop_
_entity_poly.entity_id
_entity_poly.type
_entity_poly.pdbx_seq_one_letter_code
_entity_poly.pdbx_strand_id
1 'polypeptide(L)'
;MVDGKINVLYEDNHIIVVEKIRNVLVQADNTKDLDMLMLVKHYIKLKYNKPGNVYLGLVHRLDRPVGGIIVFAKTSKAASRLSKSISEHNWQKIYLAVLCGTLKGKGILEDYLKKNEKTNKTIVDKDGKYSKLEYEVLGCKANKTLV
;
A
#
# COMPACT_ATOMS: atom_id res chain seq x y z
N MET A 1 -3.49 10.81 19.03
CA MET A 1 -4.71 11.06 18.23
C MET A 1 -4.25 11.56 16.88
N VAL A 2 -4.71 10.96 15.81
CA VAL A 2 -4.40 11.43 14.45
C VAL A 2 -5.32 12.62 14.20
N ASP A 3 -4.79 13.83 14.07
CA ASP A 3 -5.54 15.09 13.90
C ASP A 3 -6.33 15.19 12.59
N GLY A 4 -6.78 14.09 12.04
CA GLY A 4 -7.60 14.05 10.82
C GLY A 4 -6.97 14.66 9.56
N LYS A 5 -5.77 15.21 9.67
CA LYS A 5 -5.04 15.80 8.54
C LYS A 5 -4.35 14.69 7.74
N ILE A 6 -4.70 14.59 6.48
CA ILE A 6 -3.97 13.77 5.51
C ILE A 6 -2.88 14.61 4.84
N ASN A 7 -1.74 13.99 4.57
CA ASN A 7 -0.69 14.62 3.75
C ASN A 7 -0.95 14.25 2.28
N VAL A 8 -1.39 15.22 1.49
CA VAL A 8 -1.65 15.07 0.06
C VAL A 8 -0.38 15.44 -0.70
N LEU A 9 0.20 14.46 -1.40
CA LEU A 9 1.43 14.60 -2.16
C LEU A 9 1.17 15.06 -3.61
N TYR A 10 0.05 14.61 -4.17
CA TYR A 10 -0.39 14.99 -5.52
C TYR A 10 -1.89 14.85 -5.64
N GLU A 11 -2.53 15.71 -6.38
CA GLU A 11 -3.95 15.61 -6.70
C GLU A 11 -4.26 16.28 -8.05
N ASP A 12 -5.05 15.57 -8.86
CA ASP A 12 -5.66 16.11 -10.08
C ASP A 12 -7.15 15.74 -10.17
N ASN A 13 -7.74 15.82 -11.35
CA ASN A 13 -9.15 15.48 -11.57
C ASN A 13 -9.42 13.95 -11.51
N HIS A 14 -8.41 13.12 -11.61
CA HIS A 14 -8.53 11.68 -11.79
C HIS A 14 -7.98 10.86 -10.62
N ILE A 15 -6.92 11.34 -9.97
CA ILE A 15 -6.24 10.63 -8.88
C ILE A 15 -5.94 11.57 -7.72
N ILE A 16 -5.74 10.98 -6.56
CA ILE A 16 -5.15 11.61 -5.39
C ILE A 16 -4.11 10.68 -4.78
N VAL A 17 -2.93 11.23 -4.50
CA VAL A 17 -1.79 10.53 -3.91
C VAL A 17 -1.58 11.09 -2.51
N VAL A 18 -1.59 10.23 -1.52
CA VAL A 18 -1.46 10.61 -0.11
C VAL A 18 -0.41 9.77 0.60
N GLU A 19 0.12 10.30 1.67
CA GLU A 19 0.94 9.55 2.60
C GLU A 19 0.04 8.80 3.59
N LYS A 20 0.17 7.48 3.63
CA LYS A 20 -0.42 6.65 4.66
C LYS A 20 0.53 6.57 5.84
N ILE A 21 0.11 7.05 6.98
CA ILE A 21 0.85 6.88 8.22
C ILE A 21 0.76 5.44 8.74
N ARG A 22 1.78 5.02 9.48
CA ARG A 22 1.83 3.69 10.09
C ARG A 22 0.65 3.48 11.05
N ASN A 23 0.19 2.25 11.15
CA ASN A 23 -0.90 1.80 12.01
C ASN A 23 -2.31 2.32 11.65
N VAL A 24 -2.47 3.05 10.55
CA VAL A 24 -3.79 3.40 9.99
C VAL A 24 -4.18 2.36 8.94
N LEU A 25 -5.44 1.94 8.96
CA LEU A 25 -6.00 1.06 7.93
C LEU A 25 -6.15 1.80 6.60
N VAL A 26 -6.04 1.10 5.48
CA VAL A 26 -6.38 1.67 4.16
C VAL A 26 -7.88 1.69 3.94
N GLN A 27 -8.55 0.64 4.37
CA GLN A 27 -9.99 0.43 4.27
C GLN A 27 -10.51 -0.14 5.59
N ALA A 28 -11.72 0.22 5.97
CA ALA A 28 -12.37 -0.28 7.17
C ALA A 28 -12.37 -1.81 7.23
N ASP A 29 -12.15 -2.31 8.43
CA ASP A 29 -12.33 -3.70 8.82
C ASP A 29 -13.37 -3.80 9.96
N ASN A 30 -13.41 -4.92 10.63
CA ASN A 30 -14.35 -5.15 11.75
C ASN A 30 -14.04 -4.31 13.01
N THR A 31 -12.89 -3.64 13.07
CA THR A 31 -12.47 -2.84 14.25
C THR A 31 -13.17 -1.48 14.33
N LYS A 32 -13.78 -1.01 13.24
CA LYS A 32 -14.37 0.34 13.11
C LYS A 32 -13.37 1.49 13.32
N ASP A 33 -12.08 1.21 13.22
CA ASP A 33 -11.05 2.23 13.27
C ASP A 33 -11.14 3.16 12.05
N LEU A 34 -10.64 4.39 12.21
CA LEU A 34 -10.48 5.32 11.10
C LEU A 34 -9.57 4.71 10.02
N ASP A 35 -9.97 4.84 8.77
CA ASP A 35 -9.22 4.37 7.64
C ASP A 35 -8.90 5.48 6.63
N MET A 36 -7.91 5.23 5.78
CA MET A 36 -7.45 6.20 4.78
C MET A 36 -8.54 6.55 3.77
N LEU A 37 -9.37 5.56 3.37
CA LEU A 37 -10.44 5.79 2.40
C LEU A 37 -11.46 6.81 2.95
N MET A 38 -11.83 6.68 4.22
CA MET A 38 -12.74 7.61 4.90
C MET A 38 -12.11 9.00 5.04
N LEU A 39 -10.86 9.07 5.50
CA LEU A 39 -10.14 10.34 5.66
C LEU A 39 -10.00 11.09 4.34
N VAL A 40 -9.62 10.40 3.26
CA VAL A 40 -9.46 11.03 1.94
C VAL A 40 -10.81 11.45 1.34
N LYS A 41 -11.87 10.65 1.51
CA LYS A 41 -13.23 11.06 1.12
C LYS A 41 -13.68 12.32 1.85
N HIS A 42 -13.43 12.40 3.15
CA HIS A 42 -13.76 13.56 3.96
C HIS A 42 -13.01 14.81 3.48
N TYR A 43 -11.71 14.69 3.24
CA TYR A 43 -10.88 15.76 2.67
C TYR A 43 -11.45 16.28 1.33
N ILE A 44 -11.74 15.37 0.39
CA ILE A 44 -12.29 15.74 -0.93
C ILE A 44 -13.66 16.42 -0.77
N LYS A 45 -14.50 15.92 0.14
CA LYS A 45 -15.82 16.48 0.42
C LYS A 45 -15.73 17.93 0.90
N LEU A 46 -14.83 18.20 1.84
CA LEU A 46 -14.62 19.56 2.37
C LEU A 46 -13.97 20.46 1.33
N LYS A 47 -12.90 20.02 0.70
CA LYS A 47 -12.13 20.83 -0.27
C LYS A 47 -12.98 21.32 -1.44
N TYR A 48 -13.87 20.47 -1.94
CA TYR A 48 -14.71 20.77 -3.11
C TYR A 48 -16.17 21.05 -2.77
N ASN A 49 -16.49 21.21 -1.49
CA ASN A 49 -17.85 21.48 -0.99
C ASN A 49 -18.92 20.55 -1.62
N LYS A 50 -18.60 19.24 -1.72
CA LYS A 50 -19.48 18.27 -2.37
C LYS A 50 -20.69 17.94 -1.50
N PRO A 51 -21.93 18.09 -2.02
CA PRO A 51 -23.15 17.89 -1.21
C PRO A 51 -23.47 16.44 -0.91
N GLY A 52 -22.95 15.48 -1.67
CA GLY A 52 -23.29 14.07 -1.56
C GLY A 52 -22.12 13.16 -1.17
N ASN A 53 -22.24 11.90 -1.54
CA ASN A 53 -21.20 10.91 -1.39
C ASN A 53 -20.05 11.18 -2.36
N VAL A 54 -18.82 11.04 -1.88
CA VAL A 54 -17.61 11.15 -2.69
C VAL A 54 -17.23 9.76 -3.18
N TYR A 55 -17.14 9.60 -4.49
CA TYR A 55 -16.51 8.40 -5.06
C TYR A 55 -15.01 8.45 -4.81
N LEU A 56 -14.46 7.35 -4.34
CA LEU A 56 -13.02 7.14 -4.23
C LEU A 56 -12.73 5.64 -4.43
N GLY A 57 -12.01 5.32 -5.51
CA GLY A 57 -11.66 3.96 -5.89
C GLY A 57 -10.35 3.52 -5.23
N LEU A 58 -10.37 2.39 -4.54
CA LEU A 58 -9.20 1.74 -3.98
C LEU A 58 -8.60 0.79 -5.02
N VAL A 59 -7.36 1.02 -5.43
CA VAL A 59 -6.69 0.24 -6.49
C VAL A 59 -5.54 -0.62 -5.95
N HIS A 60 -4.94 -0.24 -4.82
CA HIS A 60 -3.95 -1.03 -4.10
C HIS A 60 -4.01 -0.75 -2.59
N ARG A 61 -3.33 -1.57 -1.79
CA ARG A 61 -3.31 -1.43 -0.33
C ARG A 61 -1.90 -1.56 0.20
N LEU A 62 -1.67 -0.94 1.35
CA LEU A 62 -0.55 -1.18 2.24
C LEU A 62 -1.09 -1.77 3.54
N ASP A 63 -0.36 -2.69 4.14
CA ASP A 63 -0.74 -3.29 5.41
C ASP A 63 -0.78 -2.25 6.54
N ARG A 64 -1.56 -2.52 7.59
CA ARG A 64 -1.77 -1.59 8.70
C ARG A 64 -0.45 -1.05 9.29
N PRO A 65 0.56 -1.89 9.61
CA PRO A 65 1.82 -1.41 10.20
C PRO A 65 2.74 -0.68 9.23
N VAL A 66 2.46 -0.75 7.92
CA VAL A 66 3.29 -0.14 6.88
C VAL A 66 2.86 1.29 6.63
N GLY A 67 3.81 2.23 6.60
CA GLY A 67 3.62 3.60 6.12
C GLY A 67 4.09 3.73 4.68
N GLY A 68 3.67 4.79 3.98
CA GLY A 68 4.14 5.07 2.63
C GLY A 68 3.09 5.70 1.72
N ILE A 69 3.38 5.73 0.45
CA ILE A 69 2.56 6.40 -0.57
C ILE A 69 1.42 5.49 -1.02
N ILE A 70 0.21 6.03 -1.06
CA ILE A 70 -0.96 5.34 -1.57
C ILE A 70 -1.70 6.23 -2.59
N VAL A 71 -2.16 5.60 -3.66
CA VAL A 71 -2.91 6.24 -4.74
C VAL A 71 -4.35 5.81 -4.69
N PHE A 72 -5.26 6.78 -4.76
CA PHE A 72 -6.69 6.54 -4.93
C PHE A 72 -7.18 7.14 -6.24
N ALA A 73 -8.17 6.50 -6.84
CA ALA A 73 -8.83 7.01 -8.03
C ALA A 73 -10.04 7.87 -7.67
N LYS A 74 -10.13 9.10 -8.19
CA LYS A 74 -11.25 10.01 -7.99
C LYS A 74 -12.42 9.74 -8.96
N THR A 75 -12.21 8.86 -9.95
CA THR A 75 -13.23 8.44 -10.92
C THR A 75 -13.18 6.92 -11.17
N SER A 76 -14.29 6.32 -11.54
CA SER A 76 -14.36 4.90 -11.90
C SER A 76 -13.48 4.54 -13.10
N LYS A 77 -13.39 5.45 -14.08
CA LYS A 77 -12.53 5.28 -15.25
C LYS A 77 -11.04 5.26 -14.86
N ALA A 78 -10.62 6.12 -13.94
CA ALA A 78 -9.25 6.11 -13.41
C ALA A 78 -9.00 4.83 -12.60
N ALA A 79 -9.95 4.39 -11.76
CA ALA A 79 -9.83 3.15 -11.01
C ALA A 79 -9.61 1.94 -11.93
N SER A 80 -10.41 1.81 -12.99
CA SER A 80 -10.28 0.73 -13.97
C SER A 80 -8.91 0.73 -14.66
N ARG A 81 -8.43 1.91 -15.10
CA ARG A 81 -7.13 2.05 -15.77
C ARG A 81 -5.96 1.71 -14.83
N LEU A 82 -5.99 2.20 -13.59
CA LEU A 82 -4.96 1.93 -12.60
C LEU A 82 -4.95 0.44 -12.22
N SER A 83 -6.11 -0.16 -11.99
CA SER A 83 -6.23 -1.59 -11.68
C SER A 83 -5.68 -2.46 -12.82
N LYS A 84 -5.99 -2.11 -14.08
CA LYS A 84 -5.42 -2.78 -15.25
C LYS A 84 -3.90 -2.67 -15.28
N SER A 85 -3.36 -1.46 -15.13
CA SER A 85 -1.91 -1.22 -15.11
C SER A 85 -1.20 -2.00 -13.99
N ILE A 86 -1.82 -2.13 -12.81
CA ILE A 86 -1.29 -2.94 -11.70
C ILE A 86 -1.31 -4.43 -12.05
N SER A 87 -2.41 -4.93 -12.64
CA SER A 87 -2.53 -6.35 -13.02
C SER A 87 -1.58 -6.76 -14.13
N GLU A 88 -1.21 -5.83 -14.99
CA GLU A 88 -0.23 -6.00 -16.06
C GLU A 88 1.22 -5.80 -15.57
N HIS A 89 1.46 -5.67 -14.27
CA HIS A 89 2.76 -5.43 -13.65
C HIS A 89 3.52 -4.19 -14.17
N ASN A 90 2.80 -3.18 -14.67
CA ASN A 90 3.39 -1.94 -15.17
C ASN A 90 3.82 -0.97 -14.06
N TRP A 91 3.60 -1.32 -12.79
CA TRP A 91 4.00 -0.50 -11.65
C TRP A 91 5.30 -1.00 -11.04
N GLN A 92 6.26 -0.09 -10.90
CA GLN A 92 7.41 -0.33 -10.05
C GLN A 92 7.03 -0.06 -8.58
N LYS A 93 7.19 -1.07 -7.74
CA LYS A 93 6.86 -1.02 -6.31
C LYS A 93 8.15 -1.06 -5.51
N ILE A 94 8.50 0.07 -4.90
CA ILE A 94 9.74 0.21 -4.12
C ILE A 94 9.36 0.36 -2.65
N TYR A 95 10.05 -0.39 -1.79
CA TYR A 95 9.85 -0.38 -0.35
C TYR A 95 11.20 -0.25 0.36
N LEU A 96 11.19 0.37 1.53
CA LEU A 96 12.29 0.31 2.47
C LEU A 96 11.93 -0.64 3.60
N ALA A 97 12.81 -1.56 3.92
CA ALA A 97 12.62 -2.52 5.01
C ALA A 97 13.87 -2.66 5.87
N VAL A 98 13.66 -2.81 7.18
CA VAL A 98 14.73 -3.17 8.11
C VAL A 98 14.59 -4.64 8.46
N LEU A 99 15.57 -5.43 8.08
CA LEU A 99 15.64 -6.86 8.33
C LEU A 99 16.47 -7.15 9.59
N CYS A 100 16.15 -8.23 10.29
CA CYS A 100 17.00 -8.78 11.33
C CYS A 100 18.15 -9.59 10.68
N GLY A 101 19.35 -9.46 11.22
CA GLY A 101 20.52 -10.11 10.65
C GLY A 101 21.30 -9.23 9.69
N THR A 102 22.42 -9.76 9.20
CA THR A 102 23.33 -9.09 8.26
C THR A 102 23.18 -9.69 6.87
N LEU A 103 22.71 -8.89 5.93
CA LEU A 103 22.64 -9.22 4.51
C LEU A 103 23.65 -8.36 3.76
N LYS A 104 24.15 -8.82 2.61
CA LYS A 104 25.11 -8.09 1.78
C LYS A 104 24.68 -8.05 0.31
N GLY A 105 25.04 -6.95 -0.37
CA GLY A 105 24.90 -6.82 -1.81
C GLY A 105 23.47 -6.66 -2.30
N LYS A 106 23.20 -7.23 -3.45
CA LYS A 106 21.91 -7.24 -4.14
C LYS A 106 21.51 -8.68 -4.42
N GLY A 107 20.22 -8.95 -4.54
CA GLY A 107 19.74 -10.28 -4.89
C GLY A 107 18.31 -10.28 -5.36
N ILE A 108 17.91 -11.46 -5.82
CA ILE A 108 16.56 -11.74 -6.28
C ILE A 108 16.04 -12.92 -5.45
N LEU A 109 14.81 -12.82 -4.98
CA LEU A 109 14.08 -13.92 -4.35
C LEU A 109 12.89 -14.26 -5.23
N GLU A 110 12.78 -15.53 -5.58
CA GLU A 110 11.72 -16.06 -6.43
C GLU A 110 11.17 -17.33 -5.81
N ASP A 111 9.86 -17.35 -5.54
CA ASP A 111 9.19 -18.49 -4.95
C ASP A 111 7.73 -18.57 -5.41
N TYR A 112 7.13 -19.74 -5.27
CA TYR A 112 5.69 -19.92 -5.35
C TYR A 112 5.11 -19.84 -3.95
N LEU A 113 4.26 -18.83 -3.70
CA LEU A 113 3.73 -18.53 -2.38
C LEU A 113 2.23 -18.79 -2.29
N LYS A 114 1.82 -19.51 -1.23
CA LYS A 114 0.42 -19.84 -0.94
C LYS A 114 0.05 -19.41 0.47
N LYS A 115 -1.07 -18.72 0.57
CA LYS A 115 -1.61 -18.34 1.88
C LYS A 115 -2.36 -19.51 2.50
N ASN A 116 -2.02 -19.84 3.73
CA ASN A 116 -2.79 -20.77 4.57
C ASN A 116 -3.87 -19.95 5.30
N GLU A 117 -5.13 -20.11 4.89
CA GLU A 117 -6.25 -19.35 5.43
C GLU A 117 -6.51 -19.63 6.91
N LYS A 118 -6.22 -20.86 7.40
CA LYS A 118 -6.45 -21.23 8.80
C LYS A 118 -5.43 -20.58 9.75
N THR A 119 -4.18 -20.47 9.32
CA THR A 119 -3.10 -19.91 10.14
C THR A 119 -2.77 -18.47 9.79
N ASN A 120 -3.36 -17.95 8.72
CA ASN A 120 -3.07 -16.63 8.13
C ASN A 120 -1.57 -16.42 7.80
N LYS A 121 -0.84 -17.52 7.52
CA LYS A 121 0.58 -17.50 7.16
C LYS A 121 0.75 -17.81 5.69
N THR A 122 1.71 -17.15 5.05
CA THR A 122 2.16 -17.49 3.71
C THR A 122 3.30 -18.49 3.79
N ILE A 123 3.23 -19.53 2.98
CA ILE A 123 4.23 -20.62 2.89
C ILE A 123 4.69 -20.76 1.45
N VAL A 124 5.89 -21.31 1.27
CA VAL A 124 6.37 -21.76 -0.05
C VAL A 124 5.64 -23.05 -0.40
N ASP A 125 4.97 -23.08 -1.55
CA ASP A 125 4.17 -24.20 -2.02
C ASP A 125 4.15 -24.19 -3.56
N LYS A 126 4.46 -25.31 -4.20
CA LYS A 126 4.49 -25.42 -5.68
C LYS A 126 3.18 -25.05 -6.36
N ASP A 127 2.05 -25.16 -5.67
CA ASP A 127 0.74 -24.78 -6.15
C ASP A 127 0.38 -23.31 -5.80
N GLY A 128 1.35 -22.56 -5.30
CA GLY A 128 1.22 -21.15 -4.94
C GLY A 128 1.28 -20.22 -6.16
N LYS A 129 1.15 -18.92 -5.88
CA LYS A 129 1.38 -17.88 -6.91
C LYS A 129 2.87 -17.59 -7.01
N TYR A 130 3.39 -17.55 -8.24
CA TYR A 130 4.73 -17.06 -8.49
C TYR A 130 4.90 -15.65 -7.94
N SER A 131 5.95 -15.46 -7.17
CA SER A 131 6.28 -14.20 -6.48
C SER A 131 7.76 -13.93 -6.66
N LYS A 132 8.07 -12.69 -7.02
CA LYS A 132 9.44 -12.23 -7.23
C LYS A 132 9.64 -10.90 -6.53
N LEU A 133 10.78 -10.76 -5.86
CA LEU A 133 11.28 -9.47 -5.38
C LEU A 133 12.78 -9.34 -5.65
N GLU A 134 13.23 -8.13 -5.84
CA GLU A 134 14.62 -7.77 -5.92
C GLU A 134 14.97 -6.91 -4.70
N TYR A 135 16.15 -7.08 -4.14
CA TYR A 135 16.60 -6.27 -3.03
C TYR A 135 18.00 -5.72 -3.26
N GLU A 136 18.26 -4.58 -2.65
CA GLU A 136 19.57 -3.95 -2.57
C GLU A 136 19.82 -3.52 -1.12
N VAL A 137 20.98 -3.92 -0.58
CA VAL A 137 21.39 -3.52 0.76
C VAL A 137 21.87 -2.08 0.72
N LEU A 138 21.22 -1.22 1.50
CA LEU A 138 21.56 0.20 1.64
C LEU A 138 22.49 0.46 2.83
N GLY A 139 22.45 -0.40 3.85
CA GLY A 139 23.31 -0.29 5.02
C GLY A 139 23.06 -1.36 6.06
N CYS A 140 24.06 -1.60 6.90
CA CYS A 140 24.00 -2.54 8.03
C CYS A 140 24.48 -1.86 9.31
N LYS A 141 23.76 -2.06 10.41
CA LYS A 141 24.14 -1.59 11.75
C LYS A 141 23.50 -2.45 12.83
N ALA A 142 24.27 -2.82 13.87
CA ALA A 142 23.78 -3.54 15.05
C ALA A 142 22.92 -4.77 14.71
N ASN A 143 23.44 -5.64 13.84
CA ASN A 143 22.78 -6.86 13.37
C ASN A 143 21.40 -6.60 12.72
N LYS A 144 21.26 -5.47 12.05
CA LYS A 144 20.11 -5.10 11.21
C LYS A 144 20.58 -4.64 9.85
N THR A 145 19.80 -4.92 8.83
CA THR A 145 20.07 -4.53 7.46
C THR A 145 18.92 -3.68 6.92
N LEU A 146 19.24 -2.50 6.39
CA LEU A 146 18.31 -1.70 5.61
C LEU A 146 18.42 -2.12 4.14
N VAL A 147 17.30 -2.44 3.54
CA VAL A 147 17.16 -2.76 2.12
C VAL A 147 16.11 -1.89 1.49
#